data_fd1ccd9780fbfb023bda58c985023614
#
_entry.id   fd1ccd9780fbfb023bda58c985023614
#
_cell.length_a   1.000
_cell.length_b   1.000
_cell.length_c   1.000
_cell.angle_alpha   90.00
_cell.angle_beta   90.00
_cell.angle_gamma   90.00
#
_symmetry.space_group_name_H-M   'P 1'
#
loop_
_entity.id
_entity.type
_entity.pdbx_description
1 polymer ?
#
loop_
_entity_poly.entity_id
_entity_poly.type
_entity_poly.pdbx_seq_one_letter_code
_entity_poly.pdbx_strand_id
1 'polypeptide(L)'
;TTLVMWESIRRWPPKAHPPSKLPAERLWGGTLSGLRFAWHSRMILAQLVRVMAFSAAGSALWALLPVIAQRLGTGAPGFGLLMGCLGTGAVGVGLVLGRLRARFGMEVIVGTGGVVFGIAMLVAALTHITWVVYIAMLFAGAAWMSAMSTFNTATQASAPQWVRSRAVAMHMVAALGAFAMGSAFWGAASDILGLTPTLCVAAALMGVGLLLARPMPLRMGALHEVTQATPWDELFIEAEPLPEAGPVAVEVGYRIAPGTDAAFLDTISRMTVSYTH
;
A
#
# COMPACT_ATOMS: atom_id res chain seq x y z
N THR A 1 -2.11 20.95 -12.73
CA THR A 1 -2.74 19.72 -12.19
C THR A 1 -4.24 19.93 -11.99
N THR A 2 -4.71 20.97 -11.32
CA THR A 2 -6.14 21.29 -11.07
C THR A 2 -6.94 21.49 -12.36
N LEU A 3 -6.40 22.16 -13.36
CA LEU A 3 -7.06 22.36 -14.65
C LEU A 3 -7.25 21.05 -15.41
N VAL A 4 -6.27 20.15 -15.38
CA VAL A 4 -6.37 18.82 -16.00
C VAL A 4 -7.41 17.95 -15.29
N MET A 5 -7.46 17.98 -13.96
CA MET A 5 -8.51 17.29 -13.19
C MET A 5 -9.90 17.85 -13.48
N TRP A 6 -10.04 19.16 -13.54
CA TRP A 6 -11.31 19.82 -13.87
C TRP A 6 -11.79 19.40 -15.26
N GLU A 7 -10.92 19.44 -16.27
CA GLU A 7 -11.25 19.05 -17.64
C GLU A 7 -11.59 17.55 -17.74
N SER A 8 -10.89 16.69 -16.97
CA SER A 8 -11.20 15.25 -16.92
C SER A 8 -12.57 14.98 -16.31
N ILE A 9 -12.94 15.66 -15.21
CA ILE A 9 -14.25 15.52 -14.57
C ILE A 9 -15.35 16.04 -15.49
N ARG A 10 -15.11 17.12 -16.23
CA ARG A 10 -16.06 17.68 -17.19
C ARG A 10 -16.31 16.76 -18.37
N ARG A 11 -15.27 16.09 -18.89
CA ARG A 11 -15.37 15.17 -20.04
C ARG A 11 -15.94 13.80 -19.65
N TRP A 12 -15.74 13.38 -18.40
CA TRP A 12 -16.23 12.11 -17.87
C TRP A 12 -17.07 12.34 -16.60
N PRO A 13 -18.33 12.76 -16.76
CA PRO A 13 -19.20 12.89 -15.61
C PRO A 13 -19.36 11.52 -14.94
N PRO A 14 -19.25 11.46 -13.59
CA PRO A 14 -19.45 10.22 -12.87
C PRO A 14 -20.82 9.64 -13.19
N LYS A 15 -20.89 8.33 -13.46
CA LYS A 15 -22.18 7.65 -13.63
C LYS A 15 -22.99 7.83 -12.36
N ALA A 16 -24.19 8.42 -12.49
CA ALA A 16 -25.09 8.54 -11.39
C ALA A 16 -25.46 7.13 -10.89
N HIS A 17 -25.04 6.79 -9.69
CA HIS A 17 -25.50 5.58 -9.04
C HIS A 17 -26.89 5.87 -8.45
N PRO A 18 -27.84 4.93 -8.53
CA PRO A 18 -29.11 5.11 -7.85
C PRO A 18 -28.85 5.41 -6.36
N PRO A 19 -29.62 6.33 -5.75
CA PRO A 19 -29.42 6.68 -4.35
C PRO A 19 -29.56 5.43 -3.49
N SER A 20 -28.51 5.09 -2.75
CA SER A 20 -28.54 3.98 -1.81
C SER A 20 -29.57 4.28 -0.73
N LYS A 21 -30.54 3.38 -0.53
CA LYS A 21 -31.50 3.44 0.60
C LYS A 21 -30.84 3.14 1.96
N LEU A 22 -29.57 2.71 1.95
CA LEU A 22 -28.80 2.41 3.16
C LEU A 22 -28.40 3.72 3.86
N PRO A 23 -28.51 3.80 5.19
CA PRO A 23 -28.05 4.97 5.94
C PRO A 23 -26.57 5.19 5.71
N ALA A 24 -26.15 6.47 5.63
CA ALA A 24 -24.75 6.83 5.46
C ALA A 24 -23.90 6.19 6.57
N GLU A 25 -22.83 5.53 6.18
CA GLU A 25 -21.93 4.84 7.11
C GLU A 25 -21.28 5.87 8.05
N ARG A 26 -21.31 5.62 9.37
CA ARG A 26 -20.66 6.50 10.33
C ARG A 26 -19.15 6.39 10.14
N LEU A 27 -18.47 7.53 9.96
CA LEU A 27 -17.02 7.62 9.71
C LEU A 27 -16.22 6.79 10.73
N TRP A 28 -16.59 6.88 12.01
CA TRP A 28 -15.90 6.15 13.08
C TRP A 28 -16.08 4.63 12.98
N GLY A 29 -17.30 4.17 12.74
CA GLY A 29 -17.59 2.75 12.55
C GLY A 29 -16.87 2.17 11.32
N GLY A 30 -16.84 2.95 10.24
CA GLY A 30 -16.12 2.60 9.03
C GLY A 30 -14.60 2.48 9.24
N THR A 31 -14.01 3.43 9.94
CA THR A 31 -12.58 3.41 10.28
C THR A 31 -12.22 2.19 11.13
N LEU A 32 -13.02 1.92 12.17
CA LEU A 32 -12.79 0.80 13.08
C LEU A 32 -12.93 -0.56 12.36
N SER A 33 -13.91 -0.71 11.47
CA SER A 33 -14.09 -1.94 10.69
C SER A 33 -12.91 -2.16 9.71
N GLY A 34 -12.41 -1.09 9.09
CA GLY A 34 -11.20 -1.15 8.26
C GLY A 34 -9.97 -1.58 9.06
N LEU A 35 -9.77 -1.00 10.24
CA LEU A 35 -8.66 -1.34 11.13
C LEU A 35 -8.73 -2.80 11.61
N ARG A 36 -9.91 -3.27 12.00
CA ARG A 36 -10.13 -4.68 12.37
C ARG A 36 -9.83 -5.62 11.20
N PHE A 37 -10.30 -5.28 10.01
CA PHE A 37 -10.01 -6.06 8.81
C PHE A 37 -8.51 -6.15 8.54
N ALA A 38 -7.78 -5.04 8.59
CA ALA A 38 -6.33 -5.02 8.36
C ALA A 38 -5.58 -5.83 9.41
N TRP A 39 -5.98 -5.76 10.68
CA TRP A 39 -5.35 -6.51 11.76
C TRP A 39 -5.53 -8.02 11.62
N HIS A 40 -6.66 -8.47 11.10
CA HIS A 40 -6.95 -9.90 10.89
C HIS A 40 -6.49 -10.41 9.53
N SER A 41 -6.21 -9.53 8.58
CA SER A 41 -5.68 -9.89 7.26
C SER A 41 -4.15 -9.92 7.28
N ARG A 42 -3.56 -11.11 7.39
CA ARG A 42 -2.10 -11.29 7.33
C ARG A 42 -1.47 -10.65 6.09
N MET A 43 -2.19 -10.66 4.97
CA MET A 43 -1.71 -10.11 3.70
C MET A 43 -1.63 -8.58 3.76
N ILE A 44 -2.66 -7.89 4.25
CA ILE A 44 -2.67 -6.44 4.37
C ILE A 44 -1.66 -5.99 5.44
N LEU A 45 -1.62 -6.67 6.59
CA LEU A 45 -0.66 -6.36 7.65
C LEU A 45 0.79 -6.47 7.15
N ALA A 46 1.12 -7.53 6.41
CA ALA A 46 2.44 -7.70 5.81
C ALA A 46 2.79 -6.55 4.86
N GLN A 47 1.84 -6.11 4.04
CA GLN A 47 2.05 -4.97 3.13
C GLN A 47 2.25 -3.65 3.89
N LEU A 48 1.46 -3.40 4.94
CA LEU A 48 1.61 -2.20 5.79
C LEU A 48 2.98 -2.18 6.49
N VAL A 49 3.40 -3.29 7.09
CA VAL A 49 4.72 -3.39 7.74
C VAL A 49 5.85 -3.15 6.73
N ARG A 50 5.75 -3.74 5.56
CA ARG A 50 6.77 -3.59 4.49
C ARG A 50 6.86 -2.16 3.97
N VAL A 51 5.73 -1.50 3.72
CA VAL A 51 5.74 -0.10 3.27
C VAL A 51 6.23 0.84 4.36
N MET A 52 5.90 0.58 5.62
CA MET A 52 6.42 1.35 6.75
C MET A 52 7.95 1.22 6.86
N ALA A 53 8.48 0.00 6.82
CA ALA A 53 9.93 -0.25 6.88
C ALA A 53 10.67 0.42 5.71
N PHE A 54 10.14 0.28 4.49
CA PHE A 54 10.72 0.91 3.30
C PHE A 54 10.66 2.44 3.39
N SER A 55 9.52 3.02 3.78
CA SER A 55 9.34 4.47 3.91
C SER A 55 10.21 5.05 5.02
N ALA A 56 10.28 4.40 6.18
CA ALA A 56 11.09 4.85 7.29
C ALA A 56 12.59 4.86 6.96
N ALA A 57 13.11 3.78 6.35
CA ALA A 57 14.51 3.74 5.94
C ALA A 57 14.79 4.71 4.78
N GLY A 58 13.92 4.73 3.78
CA GLY A 58 14.09 5.56 2.58
C GLY A 58 13.96 7.06 2.84
N SER A 59 13.22 7.47 3.88
CA SER A 59 13.08 8.88 4.26
C SER A 59 14.40 9.55 4.62
N ALA A 60 15.43 8.78 4.98
CA ALA A 60 16.77 9.33 5.24
C ALA A 60 17.33 10.10 4.03
N LEU A 61 17.23 9.52 2.83
CA LEU A 61 17.71 10.18 1.61
C LEU A 61 16.99 11.51 1.38
N TRP A 62 15.68 11.51 1.52
CA TRP A 62 14.85 12.70 1.33
C TRP A 62 15.13 13.80 2.35
N ALA A 63 15.23 13.42 3.64
CA ALA A 63 15.49 14.37 4.72
C ALA A 63 16.89 15.01 4.61
N LEU A 64 17.88 14.23 4.16
CA LEU A 64 19.26 14.66 4.11
C LEU A 64 19.70 15.20 2.74
N LEU A 65 18.80 15.27 1.77
CA LEU A 65 19.11 15.77 0.42
C LEU A 65 19.69 17.20 0.42
N PRO A 66 19.19 18.15 1.25
CA PRO A 66 19.78 19.48 1.35
C PRO A 66 21.20 19.44 1.88
N VAL A 67 21.48 18.57 2.86
CA VAL A 67 22.81 18.38 3.45
C VAL A 67 23.77 17.77 2.43
N ILE A 68 23.31 16.83 1.61
CA ILE A 68 24.07 16.27 0.49
C ILE A 68 24.46 17.37 -0.49
N ALA A 69 23.53 18.25 -0.88
CA ALA A 69 23.80 19.35 -1.79
C ALA A 69 24.84 20.33 -1.23
N GLN A 70 24.76 20.62 0.06
CA GLN A 70 25.77 21.46 0.77
C GLN A 70 27.14 20.79 0.78
N ARG A 71 27.23 19.51 1.10
CA ARG A 71 28.48 18.74 1.09
C ARG A 71 29.15 18.69 -0.28
N LEU A 72 28.37 18.64 -1.35
CA LEU A 72 28.87 18.70 -2.73
C LEU A 72 29.28 20.10 -3.18
N GLY A 73 29.11 21.12 -2.34
CA GLY A 73 29.41 22.50 -2.68
C GLY A 73 28.50 23.14 -3.73
N THR A 74 27.37 22.50 -4.04
CA THR A 74 26.46 22.93 -5.12
C THR A 74 25.32 23.84 -4.65
N GLY A 75 25.11 23.94 -3.33
CA GLY A 75 24.12 24.82 -2.70
C GLY A 75 22.67 24.60 -3.16
N ALA A 76 21.87 25.66 -3.16
CA ALA A 76 20.47 25.60 -3.52
C ALA A 76 20.19 25.13 -4.98
N PRO A 77 20.96 25.56 -6.00
CA PRO A 77 20.81 25.03 -7.36
C PRO A 77 21.08 23.52 -7.43
N GLY A 78 22.10 23.04 -6.73
CA GLY A 78 22.41 21.61 -6.67
C GLY A 78 21.30 20.79 -6.02
N PHE A 79 20.68 21.28 -4.95
CA PHE A 79 19.49 20.67 -4.37
C PHE A 79 18.36 20.55 -5.39
N GLY A 80 18.10 21.60 -6.17
CA GLY A 80 17.10 21.57 -7.25
C GLY A 80 17.43 20.52 -8.30
N LEU A 81 18.71 20.36 -8.68
CA LEU A 81 19.15 19.34 -9.62
C LEU A 81 19.01 17.92 -9.06
N LEU A 82 19.34 17.68 -7.79
CA LEU A 82 19.11 16.39 -7.13
C LEU A 82 17.63 16.01 -7.13
N MET A 83 16.76 16.96 -6.81
CA MET A 83 15.30 16.77 -6.88
C MET A 83 14.83 16.51 -8.32
N GLY A 84 15.38 17.24 -9.30
CA GLY A 84 15.11 17.05 -10.73
C GLY A 84 15.50 15.66 -11.20
N CYS A 85 16.66 15.15 -10.81
CA CYS A 85 17.10 13.79 -11.13
C CYS A 85 16.17 12.74 -10.52
N LEU A 86 15.80 12.87 -9.24
CA LEU A 86 14.81 12.00 -8.59
C LEU A 86 13.48 12.00 -9.33
N GLY A 87 12.96 13.19 -9.68
CA GLY A 87 11.72 13.33 -10.42
C GLY A 87 11.78 12.71 -11.81
N THR A 88 12.86 12.93 -12.55
CA THR A 88 13.06 12.37 -13.89
C THR A 88 13.12 10.85 -13.87
N GLY A 89 13.84 10.27 -12.89
CA GLY A 89 13.87 8.82 -12.69
C GLY A 89 12.50 8.24 -12.38
N ALA A 90 11.74 8.91 -11.50
CA ALA A 90 10.38 8.50 -11.15
C ALA A 90 9.41 8.53 -12.35
N VAL A 91 9.47 9.58 -13.18
CA VAL A 91 8.66 9.68 -14.39
C VAL A 91 9.09 8.61 -15.41
N GLY A 92 10.38 8.45 -15.63
CA GLY A 92 10.93 7.48 -16.59
C GLY A 92 10.48 6.06 -16.30
N VAL A 93 10.57 5.62 -15.03
CA VAL A 93 10.10 4.27 -14.66
C VAL A 93 8.58 4.17 -14.71
N GLY A 94 7.86 5.24 -14.39
CA GLY A 94 6.39 5.28 -14.40
C GLY A 94 5.82 4.85 -15.76
N LEU A 95 6.48 5.23 -16.85
CA LEU A 95 6.05 4.90 -18.22
C LEU A 95 6.14 3.39 -18.54
N VAL A 96 7.05 2.67 -17.91
CA VAL A 96 7.32 1.25 -18.19
C VAL A 96 6.92 0.31 -17.05
N LEU A 97 6.56 0.85 -15.89
CA LEU A 97 6.34 0.09 -14.67
C LEU A 97 5.25 -0.99 -14.81
N GLY A 98 4.20 -0.72 -15.58
CA GLY A 98 3.15 -1.70 -15.85
C GLY A 98 3.70 -2.95 -16.57
N ARG A 99 4.55 -2.74 -17.58
CA ARG A 99 5.21 -3.84 -18.31
C ARG A 99 6.21 -4.59 -17.43
N LEU A 100 6.97 -3.87 -16.60
CA LEU A 100 7.91 -4.47 -15.66
C LEU A 100 7.18 -5.38 -14.65
N ARG A 101 6.07 -4.93 -14.08
CA ARG A 101 5.28 -5.74 -13.14
C ARG A 101 4.70 -6.99 -13.79
N ALA A 102 4.22 -6.87 -15.02
CA ALA A 102 3.69 -8.01 -15.76
C ALA A 102 4.76 -9.05 -16.06
N ARG A 103 6.02 -8.62 -16.28
CA ARG A 103 7.13 -9.51 -16.62
C ARG A 103 7.82 -10.13 -15.41
N PHE A 104 8.05 -9.35 -14.34
CA PHE A 104 8.91 -9.73 -13.22
C PHE A 104 8.14 -9.98 -11.91
N GLY A 105 6.87 -9.60 -11.85
CA GLY A 105 6.08 -9.67 -10.64
C GLY A 105 6.38 -8.55 -9.62
N MET A 106 5.49 -8.41 -8.64
CA MET A 106 5.55 -7.31 -7.67
C MET A 106 6.72 -7.46 -6.69
N GLU A 107 7.02 -8.68 -6.27
CA GLU A 107 8.07 -8.96 -5.28
C GLU A 107 9.46 -8.58 -5.80
N VAL A 108 9.75 -8.95 -7.05
CA VAL A 108 11.01 -8.61 -7.70
C VAL A 108 11.15 -7.10 -7.87
N ILE A 109 10.07 -6.40 -8.26
CA ILE A 109 10.08 -4.93 -8.43
C ILE A 109 10.37 -4.22 -7.10
N VAL A 110 9.72 -4.64 -6.01
CA VAL A 110 9.98 -4.04 -4.69
C VAL A 110 11.36 -4.39 -4.17
N GLY A 111 11.78 -5.64 -4.33
CA GLY A 111 13.11 -6.08 -3.91
C GLY A 111 14.23 -5.35 -4.65
N THR A 112 14.19 -5.31 -5.97
CA THR A 112 15.18 -4.59 -6.79
C THR A 112 15.12 -3.08 -6.54
N GLY A 113 13.91 -2.51 -6.39
CA GLY A 113 13.73 -1.11 -6.02
C GLY A 113 14.41 -0.78 -4.69
N GLY A 114 14.22 -1.60 -3.66
CA GLY A 114 14.88 -1.39 -2.36
C GLY A 114 16.40 -1.51 -2.42
N VAL A 115 16.92 -2.49 -3.16
CA VAL A 115 18.38 -2.65 -3.37
C VAL A 115 18.96 -1.44 -4.09
N VAL A 116 18.36 -1.02 -5.22
CA VAL A 116 18.84 0.13 -6.00
C VAL A 116 18.76 1.42 -5.18
N PHE A 117 17.69 1.60 -4.39
CA PHE A 117 17.56 2.76 -3.52
C PHE A 117 18.63 2.76 -2.41
N GLY A 118 18.87 1.61 -1.77
CA GLY A 118 19.92 1.46 -0.76
C GLY A 118 21.32 1.72 -1.33
N ILE A 119 21.61 1.23 -2.54
CA ILE A 119 22.89 1.53 -3.23
C ILE A 119 23.01 3.02 -3.51
N ALA A 120 21.94 3.69 -3.96
CA ALA A 120 21.95 5.12 -4.19
C ALA A 120 22.23 5.92 -2.90
N MET A 121 21.70 5.47 -1.75
CA MET A 121 22.01 6.04 -0.43
C MET A 121 23.49 5.87 -0.10
N LEU A 122 24.08 4.70 -0.34
CA LEU A 122 25.50 4.45 -0.12
C LEU A 122 26.39 5.30 -1.05
N VAL A 123 26.02 5.43 -2.31
CA VAL A 123 26.73 6.31 -3.25
C VAL A 123 26.66 7.75 -2.76
N ALA A 124 25.50 8.23 -2.36
CA ALA A 124 25.34 9.56 -1.80
C ALA A 124 26.12 9.75 -0.48
N ALA A 125 26.32 8.70 0.33
CA ALA A 125 27.07 8.73 1.57
C ALA A 125 28.59 8.79 1.35
N LEU A 126 29.11 8.00 0.41
CA LEU A 126 30.53 7.70 0.29
C LEU A 126 31.23 8.51 -0.80
N THR A 127 30.52 9.06 -1.75
CA THR A 127 31.11 9.78 -2.89
C THR A 127 30.99 11.30 -2.76
N HIS A 128 32.02 12.02 -3.20
CA HIS A 128 32.03 13.48 -3.33
C HIS A 128 31.95 13.94 -4.79
N ILE A 129 31.82 12.98 -5.72
CA ILE A 129 31.76 13.27 -7.13
C ILE A 129 30.33 13.63 -7.53
N THR A 130 30.08 14.88 -7.78
CA THR A 130 28.72 15.46 -7.98
C THR A 130 27.92 14.75 -9.05
N TRP A 131 28.49 14.48 -10.22
CA TRP A 131 27.76 13.84 -11.32
C TRP A 131 27.39 12.38 -11.02
N VAL A 132 28.22 11.65 -10.22
CA VAL A 132 27.88 10.29 -9.78
C VAL A 132 26.68 10.30 -8.85
N VAL A 133 26.61 11.30 -7.94
CA VAL A 133 25.44 11.46 -7.07
C VAL A 133 24.18 11.80 -7.85
N TYR A 134 24.26 12.65 -8.89
CA TYR A 134 23.11 12.95 -9.74
C TYR A 134 22.57 11.70 -10.47
N ILE A 135 23.47 10.87 -11.01
CA ILE A 135 23.07 9.60 -11.62
C ILE A 135 22.43 8.67 -10.57
N ALA A 136 23.01 8.58 -9.39
CA ALA A 136 22.46 7.77 -8.29
C ALA A 136 21.04 8.28 -7.91
N MET A 137 20.81 9.58 -7.88
CA MET A 137 19.47 10.16 -7.60
C MET A 137 18.45 9.80 -8.68
N LEU A 138 18.84 9.76 -9.94
CA LEU A 138 17.95 9.31 -11.02
C LEU A 138 17.50 7.87 -10.81
N PHE A 139 18.41 6.98 -10.47
CA PHE A 139 18.05 5.59 -10.14
C PHE A 139 17.27 5.48 -8.82
N ALA A 140 17.59 6.30 -7.83
CA ALA A 140 16.83 6.37 -6.57
C ALA A 140 15.38 6.77 -6.83
N GLY A 141 15.13 7.78 -7.67
CA GLY A 141 13.77 8.20 -8.04
C GLY A 141 12.98 7.10 -8.74
N ALA A 142 13.61 6.40 -9.68
CA ALA A 142 13.03 5.24 -10.35
C ALA A 142 12.69 4.11 -9.36
N ALA A 143 13.61 3.80 -8.47
CA ALA A 143 13.46 2.77 -7.44
C ALA A 143 12.35 3.12 -6.44
N TRP A 144 12.31 4.35 -5.94
CA TRP A 144 11.28 4.85 -5.04
C TRP A 144 9.88 4.75 -5.66
N MET A 145 9.72 5.28 -6.87
CA MET A 145 8.44 5.24 -7.58
C MET A 145 7.97 3.81 -7.86
N SER A 146 8.90 2.94 -8.26
CA SER A 146 8.61 1.52 -8.51
C SER A 146 8.09 0.83 -7.26
N ALA A 147 8.77 1.01 -6.13
CA ALA A 147 8.40 0.38 -4.86
C ALA A 147 7.06 0.93 -4.32
N MET A 148 6.94 2.26 -4.19
CA MET A 148 5.74 2.90 -3.64
C MET A 148 4.49 2.59 -4.46
N SER A 149 4.59 2.73 -5.78
CA SER A 149 3.47 2.41 -6.67
C SER A 149 3.11 0.92 -6.64
N THR A 150 4.10 0.03 -6.46
CA THR A 150 3.85 -1.42 -6.37
C THR A 150 3.20 -1.79 -5.05
N PHE A 151 3.63 -1.23 -3.93
CA PHE A 151 2.96 -1.42 -2.63
C PHE A 151 1.51 -0.94 -2.67
N ASN A 152 1.24 0.23 -3.27
CA ASN A 152 -0.11 0.75 -3.42
C ASN A 152 -0.99 -0.19 -4.26
N THR A 153 -0.46 -0.67 -5.40
CA THR A 153 -1.17 -1.61 -6.28
C THR A 153 -1.44 -2.94 -5.56
N ALA A 154 -0.46 -3.46 -4.82
CA ALA A 154 -0.62 -4.69 -4.05
C ALA A 154 -1.73 -4.55 -2.98
N THR A 155 -1.76 -3.42 -2.26
CA THR A 155 -2.82 -3.14 -1.27
C THR A 155 -4.20 -3.08 -1.91
N GLN A 156 -4.34 -2.40 -3.07
CA GLN A 156 -5.60 -2.34 -3.79
C GLN A 156 -6.06 -3.69 -4.32
N ALA A 157 -5.13 -4.51 -4.81
CA ALA A 157 -5.44 -5.84 -5.35
C ALA A 157 -5.76 -6.87 -4.26
N SER A 158 -5.30 -6.65 -3.02
CA SER A 158 -5.52 -7.57 -1.90
C SER A 158 -6.76 -7.24 -1.08
N ALA A 159 -7.37 -6.09 -1.30
CA ALA A 159 -8.54 -5.65 -0.53
C ALA A 159 -9.84 -5.88 -1.32
N PRO A 160 -10.86 -6.55 -0.72
CA PRO A 160 -12.19 -6.63 -1.26
C PRO A 160 -12.79 -5.25 -1.56
N GLN A 161 -13.71 -5.16 -2.51
CA GLN A 161 -14.26 -3.86 -2.95
C GLN A 161 -14.84 -3.03 -1.80
N TRP A 162 -15.54 -3.66 -0.85
CA TRP A 162 -16.22 -2.98 0.26
C TRP A 162 -15.25 -2.34 1.29
N VAL A 163 -13.98 -2.79 1.35
CA VAL A 163 -12.97 -2.27 2.29
C VAL A 163 -11.77 -1.63 1.57
N ARG A 164 -11.72 -1.65 0.23
CA ARG A 164 -10.58 -1.21 -0.57
C ARG A 164 -10.16 0.24 -0.29
N SER A 165 -11.11 1.16 -0.23
CA SER A 165 -10.84 2.57 0.07
C SER A 165 -10.18 2.75 1.45
N ARG A 166 -10.62 1.99 2.45
CA ARG A 166 -10.07 2.00 3.80
C ARG A 166 -8.67 1.38 3.84
N ALA A 167 -8.45 0.27 3.15
CA ALA A 167 -7.12 -0.34 3.04
C ALA A 167 -6.12 0.61 2.38
N VAL A 168 -6.52 1.33 1.33
CA VAL A 168 -5.69 2.36 0.69
C VAL A 168 -5.43 3.53 1.62
N ALA A 169 -6.43 4.00 2.36
CA ALA A 169 -6.24 5.07 3.35
C ALA A 169 -5.25 4.65 4.44
N MET A 170 -5.36 3.43 4.97
CA MET A 170 -4.42 2.88 5.95
C MET A 170 -3.01 2.74 5.39
N HIS A 171 -2.88 2.30 4.13
CA HIS A 171 -1.60 2.25 3.44
C HIS A 171 -0.96 3.65 3.35
N MET A 172 -1.73 4.68 3.01
CA MET A 172 -1.23 6.05 2.94
C MET A 172 -0.79 6.57 4.32
N VAL A 173 -1.59 6.33 5.37
CA VAL A 173 -1.23 6.71 6.74
C VAL A 173 0.04 5.98 7.19
N ALA A 174 0.15 4.68 6.92
CA ALA A 174 1.33 3.90 7.26
C ALA A 174 2.59 4.38 6.51
N ALA A 175 2.47 4.60 5.20
CA ALA A 175 3.60 5.05 4.36
C ALA A 175 4.06 6.46 4.75
N LEU A 176 3.13 7.43 4.79
CA LEU A 176 3.46 8.83 5.08
C LEU A 176 3.81 9.04 6.56
N GLY A 177 3.15 8.34 7.48
CA GLY A 177 3.48 8.39 8.90
C GLY A 177 4.89 7.85 9.18
N ALA A 178 5.22 6.70 8.62
CA ALA A 178 6.57 6.14 8.72
C ALA A 178 7.63 7.03 8.04
N PHE A 179 7.29 7.63 6.90
CA PHE A 179 8.15 8.59 6.21
C PHE A 179 8.41 9.84 7.07
N ALA A 180 7.38 10.44 7.66
CA ALA A 180 7.51 11.65 8.49
C ALA A 180 8.32 11.37 9.76
N MET A 181 8.00 10.28 10.47
CA MET A 181 8.74 9.88 11.67
C MET A 181 10.19 9.52 11.34
N GLY A 182 10.41 8.80 10.24
CA GLY A 182 11.74 8.47 9.75
C GLY A 182 12.54 9.73 9.38
N SER A 183 11.93 10.69 8.68
CA SER A 183 12.60 11.94 8.32
C SER A 183 13.07 12.73 9.54
N ALA A 184 12.22 12.82 10.58
CA ALA A 184 12.58 13.48 11.83
C ALA A 184 13.72 12.72 12.55
N PHE A 185 13.63 11.39 12.61
CA PHE A 185 14.66 10.54 13.21
C PHE A 185 16.01 10.68 12.49
N TRP A 186 16.03 10.56 11.16
CA TRP A 186 17.26 10.64 10.37
C TRP A 186 17.87 12.04 10.36
N GLY A 187 17.03 13.11 10.41
CA GLY A 187 17.50 14.47 10.59
C GLY A 187 18.29 14.60 11.89
N ALA A 188 17.66 14.25 13.03
CA ALA A 188 18.30 14.28 14.33
C ALA A 188 19.55 13.35 14.42
N ALA A 189 19.48 12.16 13.82
CA ALA A 189 20.62 11.25 13.77
C ALA A 189 21.80 11.83 13.00
N SER A 190 21.55 12.58 11.92
CA SER A 190 22.63 13.21 11.14
C SER A 190 23.32 14.35 11.88
N ASP A 191 22.62 15.04 12.78
CA ASP A 191 23.21 16.08 13.61
C ASP A 191 24.21 15.50 14.63
N ILE A 192 23.96 14.25 15.10
CA ILE A 192 24.80 13.56 16.09
C ILE A 192 25.92 12.76 15.43
N LEU A 193 25.58 11.95 14.44
CA LEU A 193 26.47 10.97 13.82
C LEU A 193 27.19 11.52 12.58
N GLY A 194 26.67 12.60 12.00
CA GLY A 194 27.07 13.10 10.70
C GLY A 194 26.37 12.40 9.54
N LEU A 195 26.48 12.99 8.34
CA LEU A 195 25.77 12.57 7.13
C LEU A 195 26.11 11.14 6.68
N THR A 196 27.41 10.82 6.61
CA THR A 196 27.87 9.54 6.04
C THR A 196 27.44 8.33 6.86
N PRO A 197 27.68 8.26 8.18
CA PRO A 197 27.22 7.11 8.97
C PRO A 197 25.70 6.98 8.98
N THR A 198 24.98 8.10 9.04
CA THR A 198 23.50 8.08 9.03
C THR A 198 22.94 7.46 7.76
N LEU A 199 23.45 7.85 6.59
CA LEU A 199 23.01 7.26 5.32
C LEU A 199 23.44 5.80 5.19
N CYS A 200 24.63 5.42 5.69
CA CYS A 200 25.06 4.02 5.69
C CYS A 200 24.16 3.14 6.57
N VAL A 201 23.82 3.62 7.77
CA VAL A 201 22.89 2.89 8.67
C VAL A 201 21.50 2.78 8.04
N ALA A 202 20.99 3.85 7.43
CA ALA A 202 19.70 3.83 6.76
C ALA A 202 19.69 2.85 5.58
N ALA A 203 20.76 2.80 4.78
CA ALA A 203 20.92 1.83 3.70
C ALA A 203 20.99 0.39 4.21
N ALA A 204 21.70 0.15 5.30
CA ALA A 204 21.77 -1.15 5.96
C ALA A 204 20.40 -1.59 6.48
N LEU A 205 19.65 -0.69 7.13
CA LEU A 205 18.27 -0.97 7.58
C LEU A 205 17.32 -1.24 6.42
N MET A 206 17.49 -0.56 5.28
CA MET A 206 16.76 -0.89 4.04
C MET A 206 17.05 -2.34 3.62
N GLY A 207 18.31 -2.75 3.60
CA GLY A 207 18.71 -4.12 3.27
C GLY A 207 18.16 -5.15 4.26
N VAL A 208 18.24 -4.89 5.56
CA VAL A 208 17.67 -5.74 6.61
C VAL A 208 16.14 -5.84 6.44
N GLY A 209 15.47 -4.72 6.18
CA GLY A 209 14.03 -4.70 5.92
C GLY A 209 13.62 -5.59 4.73
N LEU A 210 14.41 -5.59 3.66
CA LEU A 210 14.20 -6.47 2.50
C LEU A 210 14.41 -7.95 2.85
N LEU A 211 15.40 -8.28 3.68
CA LEU A 211 15.65 -9.65 4.13
C LEU A 211 14.53 -10.16 5.04
N LEU A 212 14.11 -9.34 6.01
CA LEU A 212 13.02 -9.67 6.93
C LEU A 212 11.65 -9.74 6.23
N ALA A 213 11.51 -9.12 5.07
CA ALA A 213 10.29 -9.16 4.28
C ALA A 213 10.10 -10.49 3.51
N ARG A 214 11.14 -11.32 3.35
CA ARG A 214 11.07 -12.60 2.59
C ARG A 214 9.95 -13.55 3.04
N PRO A 215 9.68 -13.76 4.35
CA PRO A 215 8.59 -14.61 4.80
C PRO A 215 7.21 -13.99 4.58
N MET A 216 7.12 -12.71 4.18
CA MET A 216 5.88 -11.95 3.97
C MET A 216 5.73 -11.53 2.50
N PRO A 217 5.57 -12.46 1.55
CA PRO A 217 5.53 -12.13 0.13
C PRO A 217 4.35 -11.23 -0.21
N LEU A 218 4.56 -10.30 -1.16
CA LEU A 218 3.50 -9.50 -1.75
C LEU A 218 2.68 -10.40 -2.67
N ARG A 219 1.53 -10.84 -2.20
CA ARG A 219 0.57 -11.62 -3.00
C ARG A 219 -0.56 -10.71 -3.44
N MET A 220 -1.00 -10.86 -4.68
CA MET A 220 -2.34 -10.42 -5.07
C MET A 220 -3.31 -11.44 -4.47
N GLY A 221 -4.36 -10.97 -3.81
CA GLY A 221 -5.42 -11.85 -3.34
C GLY A 221 -5.91 -12.71 -4.50
N ALA A 222 -6.05 -14.00 -4.28
CA ALA A 222 -6.69 -14.87 -5.27
C ALA A 222 -8.11 -14.33 -5.50
N LEU A 223 -8.60 -14.42 -6.74
CA LEU A 223 -9.95 -13.93 -7.07
C LEU A 223 -11.02 -14.48 -6.11
N HIS A 224 -10.82 -15.70 -5.58
CA HIS A 224 -11.68 -16.32 -4.57
C HIS A 224 -11.64 -15.65 -3.19
N GLU A 225 -10.50 -15.02 -2.82
CA GLU A 225 -10.36 -14.35 -1.53
C GLU A 225 -10.84 -12.89 -1.57
N VAL A 226 -10.90 -12.31 -2.78
CA VAL A 226 -11.21 -10.88 -2.99
C VAL A 226 -12.64 -10.68 -3.53
N THR A 227 -13.17 -11.64 -4.25
CA THR A 227 -14.58 -11.67 -4.65
C THR A 227 -15.43 -12.22 -3.51
N GLN A 228 -16.49 -11.47 -3.15
CA GLN A 228 -17.55 -12.08 -2.36
C GLN A 228 -17.99 -13.34 -3.11
N ALA A 229 -17.87 -14.50 -2.46
CA ALA A 229 -18.58 -15.66 -2.92
C ALA A 229 -20.07 -15.24 -2.92
N THR A 230 -20.66 -15.14 -4.09
CA THR A 230 -22.11 -15.18 -4.20
C THR A 230 -22.49 -16.63 -3.98
N PRO A 231 -22.88 -17.03 -2.76
CA PRO A 231 -23.17 -18.43 -2.46
C PRO A 231 -24.43 -18.94 -3.15
N TRP A 232 -25.11 -18.08 -3.84
CA TRP A 232 -26.32 -18.35 -4.62
C TRP A 232 -26.20 -17.80 -6.02
N ASP A 233 -26.59 -18.59 -6.97
CA ASP A 233 -27.02 -18.09 -8.27
C ASP A 233 -28.13 -17.05 -8.02
N GLU A 234 -28.25 -16.06 -8.88
CA GLU A 234 -29.19 -14.92 -8.72
C GLU A 234 -30.48 -15.33 -8.01
N LEU A 235 -30.69 -14.77 -6.81
CA LEU A 235 -31.95 -14.93 -6.10
C LEU A 235 -33.07 -14.37 -7.01
N PHE A 236 -33.76 -15.26 -7.64
CA PHE A 236 -34.97 -14.90 -8.41
C PHE A 236 -36.06 -14.56 -7.39
N ILE A 237 -36.16 -13.29 -7.05
CA ILE A 237 -37.24 -12.77 -6.22
C ILE A 237 -38.34 -12.37 -7.21
N GLU A 238 -39.40 -13.18 -7.31
CA GLU A 238 -40.53 -12.94 -8.20
C GLU A 238 -41.26 -11.61 -7.92
N ALA A 239 -41.20 -11.11 -6.69
CA ALA A 239 -41.69 -9.80 -6.30
C ALA A 239 -40.90 -9.25 -5.12
N GLU A 240 -40.47 -7.98 -5.19
CA GLU A 240 -39.83 -7.28 -4.07
C GLU A 240 -40.85 -7.24 -2.90
N PRO A 241 -40.54 -7.81 -1.71
CA PRO A 241 -41.48 -7.78 -0.59
C PRO A 241 -41.73 -6.33 -0.16
N LEU A 242 -42.97 -5.97 0.04
CA LEU A 242 -43.37 -4.67 0.53
C LEU A 242 -42.67 -4.42 1.91
N PRO A 243 -42.20 -3.19 2.20
CA PRO A 243 -41.54 -2.87 3.46
C PRO A 243 -42.34 -3.21 4.73
N GLU A 244 -43.65 -3.39 4.60
CA GLU A 244 -44.59 -3.69 5.67
C GLU A 244 -45.06 -5.16 5.67
N ALA A 245 -44.57 -5.98 4.74
CA ALA A 245 -44.88 -7.42 4.72
C ALA A 245 -44.10 -8.10 5.85
N GLY A 246 -44.77 -8.44 6.91
CA GLY A 246 -44.38 -9.13 8.15
C GLY A 246 -43.05 -9.90 8.19
N PRO A 247 -42.79 -10.70 9.22
CA PRO A 247 -41.48 -11.30 9.41
C PRO A 247 -41.12 -12.21 8.22
N VAL A 248 -39.91 -11.95 7.63
CA VAL A 248 -39.36 -12.77 6.54
C VAL A 248 -38.67 -13.97 7.13
N ALA A 249 -39.13 -15.18 6.82
CA ALA A 249 -38.42 -16.42 7.13
C ALA A 249 -37.33 -16.66 6.06
N VAL A 250 -36.07 -16.73 6.48
CA VAL A 250 -34.99 -17.10 5.59
C VAL A 250 -34.61 -18.56 5.87
N GLU A 251 -34.87 -19.44 4.91
CA GLU A 251 -34.44 -20.82 4.96
C GLU A 251 -33.12 -20.99 4.21
N VAL A 252 -32.10 -21.47 4.92
CA VAL A 252 -30.78 -21.70 4.34
C VAL A 252 -30.53 -23.21 4.24
N GLY A 253 -30.53 -23.73 3.02
CA GLY A 253 -30.21 -25.12 2.74
C GLY A 253 -28.70 -25.35 2.56
N TYR A 254 -28.09 -26.20 3.38
CA TYR A 254 -26.68 -26.54 3.25
C TYR A 254 -26.54 -27.92 2.56
N ARG A 255 -25.66 -28.00 1.57
CA ARG A 255 -25.23 -29.29 1.02
C ARG A 255 -23.93 -29.71 1.71
N ILE A 256 -24.01 -30.78 2.48
CA ILE A 256 -22.88 -31.31 3.23
C ILE A 256 -22.38 -32.61 2.60
N ALA A 257 -21.10 -32.93 2.79
CA ALA A 257 -20.55 -34.17 2.31
C ALA A 257 -21.13 -35.35 3.10
N PRO A 258 -21.41 -36.51 2.49
CA PRO A 258 -21.91 -37.67 3.19
C PRO A 258 -21.03 -38.06 4.37
N GLY A 259 -21.61 -38.29 5.55
CA GLY A 259 -20.92 -38.66 6.78
C GLY A 259 -20.36 -37.51 7.63
N THR A 260 -20.57 -36.24 7.27
CA THR A 260 -20.13 -35.07 8.07
C THR A 260 -21.27 -34.43 8.87
N ASP A 261 -22.43 -35.06 8.95
CA ASP A 261 -23.65 -34.50 9.55
C ASP A 261 -23.47 -34.08 11.01
N ALA A 262 -22.85 -34.94 11.81
CA ALA A 262 -22.63 -34.68 13.24
C ALA A 262 -21.70 -33.48 13.48
N ALA A 263 -20.60 -33.37 12.72
CA ALA A 263 -19.67 -32.25 12.81
C ALA A 263 -20.30 -30.93 12.35
N PHE A 264 -21.15 -31.00 11.33
CA PHE A 264 -21.88 -29.85 10.81
C PHE A 264 -22.90 -29.33 11.83
N LEU A 265 -23.69 -30.22 12.43
CA LEU A 265 -24.67 -29.86 13.47
C LEU A 265 -24.02 -29.27 14.72
N ASP A 266 -22.87 -29.80 15.17
CA ASP A 266 -22.10 -29.22 16.28
C ASP A 266 -21.62 -27.79 15.92
N THR A 267 -21.13 -27.60 14.71
CA THR A 267 -20.68 -26.28 14.24
C THR A 267 -21.83 -25.27 14.18
N ILE A 268 -22.99 -25.65 13.63
CA ILE A 268 -24.16 -24.79 13.55
C ILE A 268 -24.72 -24.47 14.93
N SER A 269 -24.78 -25.45 15.84
CA SER A 269 -25.26 -25.20 17.20
C SER A 269 -24.42 -24.17 17.94
N ARG A 270 -23.10 -24.18 17.74
CA ARG A 270 -22.18 -23.16 18.29
C ARG A 270 -22.37 -21.78 17.66
N MET A 271 -22.71 -21.70 16.37
CA MET A 271 -23.02 -20.44 15.71
C MET A 271 -24.35 -19.85 16.18
N THR A 272 -25.38 -20.67 16.35
CA THR A 272 -26.73 -20.23 16.74
C THR A 272 -26.72 -19.55 18.11
N VAL A 273 -25.89 -19.99 19.05
CA VAL A 273 -25.73 -19.37 20.38
C VAL A 273 -25.10 -17.97 20.29
N SER A 274 -24.37 -17.65 19.22
CA SER A 274 -23.72 -16.34 19.04
C SER A 274 -24.65 -15.24 18.53
N TYR A 275 -25.84 -15.57 18.01
CA TYR A 275 -26.78 -14.60 17.42
C TYR A 275 -27.99 -14.26 18.30
N THR A 276 -28.07 -14.79 19.50
CA THR A 276 -29.19 -14.56 20.44
C THR A 276 -28.92 -13.50 21.50
N HIS A 277 -27.91 -12.61 21.29
CA HIS A 277 -27.62 -11.47 22.17
C HIS A 277 -27.55 -10.16 21.39
#